data_0023f3862a30202a2da72c90d9cc665f
#
_entry.id   0023f3862a30202a2da72c90d9cc665f
#
_cell.length_a   1.000
_cell.length_b   1.000
_cell.length_c   1.000
_cell.angle_alpha   90.00
_cell.angle_beta   90.00
_cell.angle_gamma   90.00
#
_symmetry.space_group_name_H-M   'P 1'
#
loop_
_entity.id
_entity.type
_entity.pdbx_description
1 polymer ?
#
loop_
_entity_poly.entity_id
_entity_poly.type
_entity_poly.pdbx_seq_one_letter_code
_entity_poly.pdbx_strand_id
1 'polypeptide(L)'
;MSSPIVVSNVSDASFAIGVAHASLQPYDIADMISLKSFVNSEFCPRFMQDDVSELNLGHGLDGKSVYIISTHSPHLSRNELAMRNFLIASAAKENGAKFVALVEPDLYYSAQDRGPRTLDHPQVTDFASREKFVGQPCSAELYANLLKNSGVDAVMTVHNHKPDVMKGIYEKVYGPSDENRLPPFINLDISPIIANYILRSGLVRLWNYGEHVGFVAPDDGAAEFVQRVREFTGLHNSALVTFKKKRIGQREVNLDL
;
A
#
# COMPACT_ATOMS: atom_id res chain seq x y z
N MET A 1 16.32 -16.66 -12.66
CA MET A 1 14.99 -16.38 -12.09
C MET A 1 14.13 -15.85 -13.21
N SER A 2 12.90 -16.31 -13.38
CA SER A 2 11.98 -15.74 -14.36
C SER A 2 11.61 -14.30 -13.95
N SER A 3 11.53 -13.38 -14.91
CA SER A 3 11.11 -12.01 -14.64
C SER A 3 9.71 -11.99 -14.00
N PRO A 4 9.47 -11.12 -13.01
CA PRO A 4 8.16 -10.99 -12.41
C PRO A 4 7.15 -10.43 -13.42
N ILE A 5 5.89 -10.75 -13.22
CA ILE A 5 4.78 -10.19 -14.00
C ILE A 5 4.15 -9.08 -13.19
N VAL A 6 4.10 -7.88 -13.75
CA VAL A 6 3.48 -6.70 -13.16
C VAL A 6 2.18 -6.41 -13.90
N VAL A 7 1.08 -6.34 -13.16
CA VAL A 7 -0.24 -5.95 -13.64
C VAL A 7 -0.85 -4.85 -12.79
N SER A 8 -1.92 -4.25 -13.25
CA SER A 8 -2.62 -3.18 -12.51
C SER A 8 -4.11 -3.51 -12.35
N ASN A 9 -4.74 -2.98 -11.31
CA ASN A 9 -6.18 -3.04 -11.13
C ASN A 9 -6.95 -1.92 -11.86
N VAL A 10 -6.21 -0.97 -12.47
CA VAL A 10 -6.74 0.15 -13.25
C VAL A 10 -5.95 0.27 -14.54
N SER A 11 -6.65 0.50 -15.65
CA SER A 11 -6.00 0.80 -16.92
C SER A 11 -5.21 2.11 -16.83
N ASP A 12 -4.12 2.20 -17.57
CA ASP A 12 -3.31 3.41 -17.76
C ASP A 12 -2.78 4.08 -16.47
N ALA A 13 -2.60 3.30 -15.41
CA ALA A 13 -2.02 3.78 -14.18
C ALA A 13 -0.52 4.07 -14.36
N SER A 14 -0.13 5.33 -14.42
CA SER A 14 1.26 5.76 -14.64
C SER A 14 2.26 5.16 -13.65
N PHE A 15 1.85 5.00 -12.39
CA PHE A 15 2.66 4.34 -11.37
C PHE A 15 2.90 2.86 -11.70
N ALA A 16 1.87 2.13 -12.10
CA ALA A 16 1.99 0.72 -12.49
C ALA A 16 2.88 0.54 -13.72
N ILE A 17 2.71 1.40 -14.72
CA ILE A 17 3.56 1.44 -15.93
C ILE A 17 5.03 1.68 -15.54
N GLY A 18 5.29 2.63 -14.65
CA GLY A 18 6.64 2.90 -14.14
C GLY A 18 7.25 1.71 -13.42
N VAL A 19 6.47 0.98 -12.62
CA VAL A 19 6.92 -0.26 -11.95
C VAL A 19 7.20 -1.37 -12.96
N ALA A 20 6.35 -1.57 -13.96
CA ALA A 20 6.55 -2.55 -15.02
C ALA A 20 7.84 -2.27 -15.80
N HIS A 21 8.08 -1.03 -16.20
CA HIS A 21 9.32 -0.62 -16.88
C HIS A 21 10.55 -0.83 -15.99
N ALA A 22 10.48 -0.44 -14.70
CA ALA A 22 11.58 -0.62 -13.76
C ALA A 22 11.91 -2.10 -13.50
N SER A 23 10.91 -2.98 -13.62
CA SER A 23 11.08 -4.43 -13.51
C SER A 23 11.59 -5.09 -14.79
N LEU A 24 11.83 -4.32 -15.85
CA LEU A 24 12.22 -4.79 -17.18
C LEU A 24 11.21 -5.78 -17.79
N GLN A 25 9.93 -5.57 -17.51
CA GLN A 25 8.86 -6.35 -18.14
C GLN A 25 8.82 -6.06 -19.65
N PRO A 26 8.88 -7.11 -20.50
CA PRO A 26 8.99 -6.92 -21.95
C PRO A 26 7.68 -6.52 -22.64
N TYR A 27 6.54 -6.67 -21.94
CA TYR A 27 5.21 -6.39 -22.46
C TYR A 27 4.52 -5.29 -21.64
N ASP A 28 3.64 -4.54 -22.27
CA ASP A 28 2.82 -3.56 -21.57
C ASP A 28 1.78 -4.24 -20.67
N ILE A 29 1.33 -3.52 -19.64
CA ILE A 29 0.33 -4.06 -18.71
C ILE A 29 -0.96 -4.44 -19.45
N ALA A 30 -1.36 -3.66 -20.43
CA ALA A 30 -2.56 -3.93 -21.26
C ALA A 30 -2.46 -5.24 -22.04
N ASP A 31 -1.25 -5.66 -22.41
CA ASP A 31 -0.98 -6.94 -23.05
C ASP A 31 -0.97 -8.09 -22.05
N MET A 32 -0.75 -7.79 -20.76
CA MET A 32 -0.65 -8.81 -19.71
C MET A 32 -1.98 -9.15 -19.05
N ILE A 33 -2.92 -8.23 -19.00
CA ILE A 33 -4.22 -8.42 -18.36
C ILE A 33 -5.31 -7.57 -19.00
N SER A 34 -6.46 -8.19 -19.27
CA SER A 34 -7.68 -7.49 -19.62
C SER A 34 -8.49 -7.17 -18.37
N LEU A 35 -8.94 -5.91 -18.24
CA LEU A 35 -9.74 -5.41 -17.11
C LEU A 35 -11.19 -5.17 -17.54
N LYS A 36 -11.83 -6.18 -18.09
CA LYS A 36 -13.19 -6.09 -18.63
C LYS A 36 -14.23 -6.07 -17.51
N SER A 37 -15.24 -5.23 -17.66
CA SER A 37 -16.48 -5.33 -16.89
C SER A 37 -17.63 -5.70 -17.81
N PHE A 38 -18.56 -6.51 -17.31
CA PHE A 38 -19.80 -6.86 -18.03
C PHE A 38 -20.85 -5.75 -17.89
N VAL A 39 -21.92 -5.85 -18.68
CA VAL A 39 -23.03 -4.88 -18.67
C VAL A 39 -23.72 -4.79 -17.29
N ASN A 40 -23.73 -5.86 -16.53
CA ASN A 40 -24.24 -5.92 -15.16
C ASN A 40 -23.23 -5.38 -14.10
N SER A 41 -22.15 -4.74 -14.52
CA SER A 41 -21.08 -4.18 -13.69
C SER A 41 -20.15 -5.21 -13.02
N GLU A 42 -20.31 -6.50 -13.26
CA GLU A 42 -19.38 -7.52 -12.78
C GLU A 42 -18.03 -7.37 -13.48
N PHE A 43 -16.96 -7.37 -12.69
CA PHE A 43 -15.60 -7.28 -13.18
C PHE A 43 -15.04 -8.69 -13.44
N CYS A 44 -14.46 -8.88 -14.62
CA CYS A 44 -13.85 -10.14 -15.02
C CYS A 44 -12.43 -9.90 -15.55
N PRO A 45 -11.42 -9.92 -14.66
CA PRO A 45 -10.04 -9.82 -15.10
C PRO A 45 -9.65 -11.09 -15.86
N ARG A 46 -8.85 -10.93 -16.91
CA ARG A 46 -8.36 -12.08 -17.67
C ARG A 46 -6.88 -11.87 -17.98
N PHE A 47 -6.05 -12.74 -17.45
CA PHE A 47 -4.65 -12.78 -17.85
C PHE A 47 -4.57 -13.28 -19.29
N MET A 48 -4.03 -12.44 -20.12
CA MET A 48 -3.66 -12.65 -21.51
C MET A 48 -4.54 -13.61 -22.30
N GLN A 49 -5.62 -13.09 -22.70
CA GLN A 49 -6.25 -13.43 -23.97
C GLN A 49 -7.03 -12.21 -24.42
N ASP A 50 -6.45 -11.45 -25.30
CA ASP A 50 -7.26 -10.79 -26.30
C ASP A 50 -7.60 -11.86 -27.33
N ASP A 51 -8.87 -11.89 -27.81
CA ASP A 51 -9.31 -12.81 -28.85
C ASP A 51 -8.52 -12.66 -30.16
N VAL A 52 -7.68 -11.64 -30.23
CA VAL A 52 -6.84 -11.25 -31.37
C VAL A 52 -5.36 -11.57 -31.18
N SER A 53 -4.87 -11.78 -29.95
CA SER A 53 -3.46 -12.08 -29.71
C SER A 53 -3.22 -13.59 -29.64
N GLU A 54 -2.26 -14.08 -30.43
CA GLU A 54 -1.74 -15.45 -30.35
C GLU A 54 -1.00 -15.74 -29.01
N LEU A 55 -0.89 -14.73 -28.14
CA LEU A 55 -0.24 -14.81 -26.84
C LEU A 55 -1.21 -15.37 -25.79
N ASN A 56 -1.33 -16.68 -25.70
CA ASN A 56 -2.02 -17.34 -24.60
C ASN A 56 -1.07 -17.47 -23.40
N LEU A 57 -1.13 -16.54 -22.45
CA LEU A 57 -0.37 -16.63 -21.20
C LEU A 57 -1.14 -17.37 -20.08
N GLY A 58 -2.28 -17.95 -20.31
CA GLY A 58 -2.96 -18.76 -19.30
C GLY A 58 -2.01 -19.75 -18.60
N HIS A 59 -1.20 -20.44 -19.39
CA HIS A 59 -0.09 -21.27 -18.90
C HIS A 59 1.20 -20.48 -18.63
N GLY A 60 1.28 -19.26 -19.04
CA GLY A 60 2.46 -18.40 -18.87
C GLY A 60 2.68 -17.89 -17.44
N LEU A 61 1.72 -18.10 -16.53
CA LEU A 61 1.85 -17.76 -15.11
C LEU A 61 2.44 -18.89 -14.27
N ASP A 62 2.57 -20.11 -14.81
CA ASP A 62 3.08 -21.26 -14.07
C ASP A 62 4.45 -20.97 -13.44
N GLY A 63 4.50 -21.08 -12.11
CA GLY A 63 5.70 -20.87 -11.30
C GLY A 63 6.19 -19.43 -11.23
N LYS A 64 5.48 -18.45 -11.80
CA LYS A 64 5.89 -17.04 -11.80
C LYS A 64 5.38 -16.29 -10.58
N SER A 65 6.03 -15.15 -10.32
CA SER A 65 5.57 -14.16 -9.33
C SER A 65 4.78 -13.07 -10.04
N VAL A 66 3.59 -12.78 -9.54
CA VAL A 66 2.70 -11.71 -10.04
C VAL A 66 2.64 -10.58 -9.02
N TYR A 67 2.87 -9.35 -9.47
CA TYR A 67 2.73 -8.14 -8.68
C TYR A 67 1.53 -7.35 -9.18
N ILE A 68 0.52 -7.21 -8.34
CA ILE A 68 -0.70 -6.44 -8.63
C ILE A 68 -0.49 -5.05 -8.08
N ILE A 69 -0.42 -4.05 -8.96
CA ILE A 69 -0.31 -2.66 -8.57
C ILE A 69 -1.70 -2.09 -8.39
N SER A 70 -2.06 -1.80 -7.15
CA SER A 70 -3.33 -1.20 -6.78
C SER A 70 -3.16 0.31 -6.63
N THR A 71 -3.81 1.06 -7.51
CA THR A 71 -3.73 2.51 -7.55
C THR A 71 -5.09 3.16 -7.42
N HIS A 72 -5.10 4.43 -7.02
CA HIS A 72 -6.31 5.23 -6.99
C HIS A 72 -6.86 5.46 -8.41
N SER A 73 -8.18 5.48 -8.52
CA SER A 73 -8.89 5.89 -9.74
C SER A 73 -9.92 6.96 -9.39
N PRO A 74 -10.04 8.04 -10.18
CA PRO A 74 -11.08 9.05 -9.97
C PRO A 74 -12.50 8.51 -10.28
N HIS A 75 -12.60 7.37 -10.98
CA HIS A 75 -13.86 6.80 -11.45
C HIS A 75 -14.33 5.57 -10.68
N LEU A 76 -13.47 5.02 -9.80
CA LEU A 76 -13.76 3.80 -9.04
C LEU A 76 -13.59 4.08 -7.55
N SER A 77 -14.53 3.58 -6.76
CA SER A 77 -14.43 3.60 -5.30
C SER A 77 -13.34 2.65 -4.80
N ARG A 78 -12.84 2.86 -3.58
CA ARG A 78 -11.90 1.93 -2.93
C ARG A 78 -12.49 0.52 -2.79
N ASN A 79 -13.81 0.40 -2.63
CA ASN A 79 -14.48 -0.90 -2.54
C ASN A 79 -14.44 -1.65 -3.88
N GLU A 80 -14.67 -0.96 -4.99
CA GLU A 80 -14.55 -1.53 -6.33
C GLU A 80 -13.11 -1.92 -6.64
N LEU A 81 -12.15 -1.08 -6.28
CA LEU A 81 -10.73 -1.38 -6.45
C LEU A 81 -10.28 -2.57 -5.59
N ALA A 82 -10.78 -2.69 -4.36
CA ALA A 82 -10.53 -3.84 -3.51
C ALA A 82 -11.09 -5.13 -4.11
N MET A 83 -12.31 -5.09 -4.64
CA MET A 83 -12.91 -6.24 -5.32
C MET A 83 -12.10 -6.65 -6.56
N ARG A 84 -11.60 -5.67 -7.33
CA ARG A 84 -10.71 -5.95 -8.47
C ARG A 84 -9.42 -6.64 -8.02
N ASN A 85 -8.81 -6.19 -6.92
CA ASN A 85 -7.61 -6.82 -6.36
C ASN A 85 -7.85 -8.30 -6.02
N PHE A 86 -8.98 -8.62 -5.38
CA PHE A 86 -9.32 -10.00 -5.04
C PHE A 86 -9.48 -10.87 -6.30
N LEU A 87 -10.22 -10.40 -7.29
CA LEU A 87 -10.47 -11.14 -8.51
C LEU A 87 -9.21 -11.34 -9.37
N ILE A 88 -8.34 -10.32 -9.45
CA ILE A 88 -7.05 -10.43 -10.14
C ILE A 88 -6.14 -11.44 -9.43
N ALA A 89 -6.08 -11.41 -8.09
CA ALA A 89 -5.26 -12.34 -7.33
C ALA A 89 -5.74 -13.79 -7.49
N SER A 90 -7.06 -14.01 -7.41
CA SER A 90 -7.66 -15.32 -7.66
C SER A 90 -7.34 -15.81 -9.07
N ALA A 91 -7.56 -14.98 -10.09
CA ALA A 91 -7.23 -15.32 -11.47
C ALA A 91 -5.74 -15.66 -11.64
N ALA A 92 -4.83 -14.93 -10.98
CA ALA A 92 -3.39 -15.22 -11.03
C ALA A 92 -3.09 -16.61 -10.44
N LYS A 93 -3.64 -16.94 -9.29
CA LYS A 93 -3.43 -18.24 -8.63
C LYS A 93 -4.02 -19.39 -9.43
N GLU A 94 -5.25 -19.24 -9.94
CA GLU A 94 -5.91 -20.26 -10.76
C GLU A 94 -5.17 -20.55 -12.07
N ASN A 95 -4.38 -19.58 -12.56
CA ASN A 95 -3.52 -19.73 -13.74
C ASN A 95 -2.06 -20.09 -13.42
N GLY A 96 -1.77 -20.58 -12.21
CA GLY A 96 -0.50 -21.20 -11.86
C GLY A 96 0.54 -20.26 -11.23
N ALA A 97 0.19 -19.01 -10.87
CA ALA A 97 1.14 -18.11 -10.21
C ALA A 97 1.61 -18.69 -8.86
N LYS A 98 2.92 -18.88 -8.74
CA LYS A 98 3.56 -19.38 -7.51
C LYS A 98 3.41 -18.39 -6.36
N PHE A 99 3.53 -17.10 -6.67
CA PHE A 99 3.53 -16.02 -5.68
C PHE A 99 2.75 -14.83 -6.23
N VAL A 100 1.90 -14.24 -5.40
CA VAL A 100 1.12 -13.04 -5.73
C VAL A 100 1.35 -11.99 -4.65
N ALA A 101 1.90 -10.84 -5.03
CA ALA A 101 2.02 -9.69 -4.16
C ALA A 101 1.06 -8.58 -4.59
N LEU A 102 0.37 -7.99 -3.61
CA LEU A 102 -0.37 -6.75 -3.80
C LEU A 102 0.52 -5.58 -3.42
N VAL A 103 0.76 -4.66 -4.35
CA VAL A 103 1.43 -3.38 -4.11
C VAL A 103 0.37 -2.29 -4.05
N GLU A 104 0.03 -1.87 -2.85
CA GLU A 104 -1.04 -0.90 -2.57
C GLU A 104 -0.46 0.24 -1.73
N PRO A 105 0.08 1.30 -2.38
CA PRO A 105 0.77 2.39 -1.70
C PRO A 105 -0.10 3.08 -0.63
N ASP A 106 -1.39 3.26 -0.89
CA ASP A 106 -2.39 3.75 0.06
C ASP A 106 -3.27 2.55 0.49
N LEU A 107 -2.81 1.80 1.48
CA LEU A 107 -3.45 0.55 1.92
C LEU A 107 -4.89 0.77 2.38
N TYR A 108 -5.84 0.11 1.71
CA TYR A 108 -7.26 0.24 2.01
C TYR A 108 -7.57 -0.33 3.39
N TYR A 109 -8.54 0.31 4.05
CA TYR A 109 -9.00 -0.04 5.39
C TYR A 109 -7.95 0.04 6.51
N SER A 110 -6.71 0.46 6.24
CA SER A 110 -5.64 0.52 7.25
C SER A 110 -5.96 1.46 8.43
N ALA A 111 -6.80 2.49 8.22
CA ALA A 111 -7.24 3.38 9.28
C ALA A 111 -8.37 2.78 10.17
N GLN A 112 -8.94 1.63 9.80
CA GLN A 112 -9.97 0.91 10.54
C GLN A 112 -9.39 -0.34 11.22
N ASP A 113 -8.32 -0.11 11.97
CA ASP A 113 -7.48 -1.11 12.63
C ASP A 113 -8.03 -1.60 13.98
N ARG A 114 -9.18 -1.07 14.41
CA ARG A 114 -9.80 -1.35 15.70
C ARG A 114 -11.21 -1.89 15.55
N GLY A 115 -11.54 -2.86 16.37
CA GLY A 115 -12.86 -3.45 16.49
C GLY A 115 -13.05 -4.04 17.89
N PRO A 116 -14.23 -4.57 18.22
CA PRO A 116 -14.52 -5.09 19.57
C PRO A 116 -13.62 -6.27 19.98
N ARG A 117 -13.00 -6.97 19.02
CA ARG A 117 -12.05 -8.08 19.28
C ARG A 117 -10.60 -7.64 19.36
N THR A 118 -10.28 -6.40 19.00
CA THR A 118 -8.92 -5.84 19.14
C THR A 118 -8.66 -5.30 20.54
N LEU A 119 -9.52 -5.65 21.49
CA LEU A 119 -9.49 -5.22 22.89
C LEU A 119 -8.30 -5.76 23.69
N ASP A 120 -7.57 -6.72 23.15
CA ASP A 120 -6.33 -7.23 23.73
C ASP A 120 -5.11 -6.32 23.40
N HIS A 121 -5.36 -5.19 22.72
CA HIS A 121 -4.29 -4.25 22.43
C HIS A 121 -3.95 -3.44 23.70
N PRO A 122 -2.66 -3.41 24.13
CA PRO A 122 -2.24 -2.78 25.39
C PRO A 122 -2.58 -1.29 25.53
N GLN A 123 -2.95 -0.62 24.44
CA GLN A 123 -3.34 0.79 24.43
C GLN A 123 -4.85 1.03 24.67
N VAL A 124 -5.70 -0.01 24.75
CA VAL A 124 -7.14 0.11 24.99
C VAL A 124 -7.44 -0.42 26.38
N THR A 125 -7.03 0.31 27.40
CA THR A 125 -7.12 -0.12 28.80
C THR A 125 -8.44 0.24 29.49
N ASP A 126 -9.21 1.20 28.95
CA ASP A 126 -10.42 1.68 29.59
C ASP A 126 -11.73 1.23 28.89
N PHE A 127 -12.79 1.09 29.68
CA PHE A 127 -14.10 0.67 29.23
C PHE A 127 -14.72 1.66 28.21
N ALA A 128 -14.52 2.97 28.39
CA ALA A 128 -15.06 4.00 27.51
C ALA A 128 -14.41 3.97 26.12
N SER A 129 -13.13 3.62 26.02
CA SER A 129 -12.44 3.40 24.74
C SER A 129 -12.95 2.15 24.02
N ARG A 130 -13.41 1.14 24.77
CA ARG A 130 -13.99 -0.10 24.22
C ARG A 130 -15.38 0.15 23.62
N GLU A 131 -16.21 0.91 24.28
CA GLU A 131 -17.58 1.22 23.80
C GLU A 131 -17.58 1.91 22.44
N LYS A 132 -16.55 2.70 22.12
CA LYS A 132 -16.42 3.38 20.81
C LYS A 132 -16.36 2.43 19.62
N PHE A 133 -15.98 1.18 19.83
CA PHE A 133 -15.79 0.19 18.77
C PHE A 133 -16.84 -0.93 18.78
N VAL A 134 -17.79 -0.88 19.74
CA VAL A 134 -18.91 -1.83 19.78
C VAL A 134 -19.78 -1.63 18.53
N GLY A 135 -20.12 -2.72 17.85
CA GLY A 135 -20.90 -2.70 16.61
C GLY A 135 -20.09 -2.40 15.34
N GLN A 136 -18.78 -2.16 15.44
CA GLN A 136 -17.92 -1.95 14.29
C GLN A 136 -17.08 -3.20 13.98
N PRO A 137 -16.83 -3.52 12.70
CA PRO A 137 -15.85 -4.53 12.33
C PRO A 137 -14.42 -3.99 12.49
N CYS A 138 -13.45 -4.87 12.70
CA CYS A 138 -12.05 -4.56 12.41
C CYS A 138 -11.82 -4.73 10.90
N SER A 139 -12.07 -3.66 10.13
CA SER A 139 -12.04 -3.75 8.67
C SER A 139 -10.65 -4.07 8.12
N ALA A 140 -9.58 -3.63 8.80
CA ALA A 140 -8.21 -3.96 8.42
C ALA A 140 -7.94 -5.47 8.50
N GLU A 141 -8.39 -6.14 9.56
CA GLU A 141 -8.26 -7.60 9.72
C GLU A 141 -9.13 -8.35 8.71
N LEU A 142 -10.36 -7.88 8.46
CA LEU A 142 -11.23 -8.45 7.44
C LEU A 142 -10.60 -8.34 6.05
N TYR A 143 -10.04 -7.17 5.71
CA TYR A 143 -9.39 -6.94 4.44
C TYR A 143 -8.19 -7.85 4.23
N ALA A 144 -7.33 -8.00 5.25
CA ALA A 144 -6.20 -8.93 5.22
C ALA A 144 -6.65 -10.39 5.00
N ASN A 145 -7.75 -10.83 5.66
CA ASN A 145 -8.32 -12.15 5.45
C ASN A 145 -8.85 -12.34 4.02
N LEU A 146 -9.54 -11.35 3.46
CA LEU A 146 -10.06 -11.41 2.09
C LEU A 146 -8.91 -11.48 1.07
N LEU A 147 -7.84 -10.70 1.27
CA LEU A 147 -6.64 -10.75 0.43
C LEU A 147 -5.98 -12.13 0.47
N LYS A 148 -5.78 -12.69 1.67
CA LYS A 148 -5.23 -14.04 1.82
C LYS A 148 -6.09 -15.09 1.11
N ASN A 149 -7.41 -15.05 1.33
CA ASN A 149 -8.33 -16.04 0.75
C ASN A 149 -8.45 -15.90 -0.78
N SER A 150 -8.20 -14.72 -1.34
CA SER A 150 -8.13 -14.51 -2.79
C SER A 150 -6.79 -14.91 -3.40
N GLY A 151 -5.80 -15.33 -2.60
CA GLY A 151 -4.52 -15.83 -3.08
C GLY A 151 -3.37 -14.83 -3.03
N VAL A 152 -3.54 -13.66 -2.38
CA VAL A 152 -2.42 -12.75 -2.13
C VAL A 152 -1.51 -13.36 -1.06
N ASP A 153 -0.21 -13.47 -1.34
CA ASP A 153 0.80 -14.01 -0.43
C ASP A 153 1.47 -12.92 0.41
N ALA A 154 1.61 -11.70 -0.13
CA ALA A 154 2.20 -10.57 0.57
C ALA A 154 1.58 -9.24 0.11
N VAL A 155 1.57 -8.27 1.01
CA VAL A 155 1.12 -6.90 0.75
C VAL A 155 2.27 -5.93 0.98
N MET A 156 2.52 -5.07 -0.01
CA MET A 156 3.49 -3.99 0.07
C MET A 156 2.74 -2.65 0.07
N THR A 157 3.02 -1.82 1.05
CA THR A 157 2.45 -0.48 1.17
C THR A 157 3.54 0.55 1.37
N VAL A 158 3.20 1.83 1.25
CA VAL A 158 4.13 2.94 1.41
C VAL A 158 3.73 3.76 2.62
N HIS A 159 4.65 3.94 3.56
CA HIS A 159 4.50 4.83 4.70
C HIS A 159 3.12 4.71 5.39
N ASN A 160 2.79 3.50 5.82
CA ASN A 160 1.52 3.24 6.50
C ASN A 160 1.43 4.04 7.81
N HIS A 161 0.23 4.50 8.14
CA HIS A 161 -0.05 5.30 9.34
C HIS A 161 0.35 4.60 10.65
N LYS A 162 0.19 3.27 10.72
CA LYS A 162 0.53 2.45 11.90
C LYS A 162 1.16 1.13 11.45
N PRO A 163 2.42 1.16 11.03
CA PRO A 163 3.04 -0.01 10.42
C PRO A 163 3.10 -1.22 11.35
N ASP A 164 3.37 -1.03 12.64
CA ASP A 164 3.49 -2.12 13.62
C ASP A 164 2.14 -2.82 13.88
N VAL A 165 1.06 -2.03 13.97
CA VAL A 165 -0.30 -2.56 14.13
C VAL A 165 -0.69 -3.38 12.90
N MET A 166 -0.44 -2.83 11.71
CA MET A 166 -0.74 -3.53 10.46
C MET A 166 0.10 -4.80 10.32
N LYS A 167 1.40 -4.74 10.65
CA LYS A 167 2.26 -5.92 10.69
C LYS A 167 1.67 -7.01 11.59
N GLY A 168 1.26 -6.66 12.80
CA GLY A 168 0.63 -7.61 13.72
C GLY A 168 -0.66 -8.23 13.18
N ILE A 169 -1.52 -7.45 12.51
CA ILE A 169 -2.74 -7.94 11.86
C ILE A 169 -2.40 -8.94 10.74
N TYR A 170 -1.45 -8.60 9.88
CA TYR A 170 -1.06 -9.48 8.77
C TYR A 170 -0.35 -10.74 9.26
N GLU A 171 0.52 -10.65 10.25
CA GLU A 171 1.15 -11.84 10.88
C GLU A 171 0.13 -12.75 11.54
N LYS A 172 -0.89 -12.19 12.19
CA LYS A 172 -2.03 -12.97 12.76
C LYS A 172 -2.79 -13.72 11.66
N VAL A 173 -3.05 -13.08 10.52
CA VAL A 173 -3.82 -13.66 9.42
C VAL A 173 -3.01 -14.66 8.61
N TYR A 174 -1.78 -14.33 8.25
CA TYR A 174 -0.94 -15.13 7.34
C TYR A 174 -0.02 -16.12 8.06
N GLY A 175 0.21 -15.94 9.33
CA GLY A 175 1.25 -16.57 10.12
C GLY A 175 2.51 -15.72 10.18
N PRO A 176 3.42 -16.04 11.12
CA PRO A 176 4.67 -15.31 11.29
C PRO A 176 5.57 -15.44 10.05
N SER A 177 6.40 -14.43 9.85
CA SER A 177 7.46 -14.47 8.84
C SER A 177 8.50 -15.52 9.24
N ASP A 178 9.06 -16.23 8.28
CA ASP A 178 10.22 -17.10 8.45
C ASP A 178 11.34 -16.70 7.46
N GLU A 179 12.53 -17.26 7.66
CA GLU A 179 13.71 -16.92 6.86
C GLU A 179 13.58 -17.28 5.37
N ASN A 180 12.66 -18.16 5.02
CA ASN A 180 12.45 -18.65 3.65
C ASN A 180 11.25 -18.02 2.95
N ARG A 181 10.51 -17.14 3.64
CA ARG A 181 9.29 -16.54 3.13
C ARG A 181 9.33 -15.02 3.27
N LEU A 182 8.93 -14.31 2.23
CA LEU A 182 8.72 -12.87 2.34
C LEU A 182 7.69 -12.55 3.44
N PRO A 183 7.92 -11.47 4.22
CA PRO A 183 6.95 -11.02 5.19
C PRO A 183 5.59 -10.77 4.52
N PRO A 184 4.47 -11.17 5.18
CA PRO A 184 3.15 -10.97 4.61
C PRO A 184 2.75 -9.47 4.51
N PHE A 185 3.45 -8.61 5.25
CA PHE A 185 3.27 -7.17 5.24
C PHE A 185 4.63 -6.46 5.15
N ILE A 186 4.78 -5.61 4.15
CA ILE A 186 5.99 -4.83 3.88
C ILE A 186 5.60 -3.36 3.79
N ASN A 187 6.07 -2.57 4.75
CA ASN A 187 5.91 -1.12 4.74
C ASN A 187 7.18 -0.47 4.19
N LEU A 188 7.10 0.13 3.00
CA LEU A 188 8.24 0.76 2.35
C LEU A 188 8.49 2.15 2.95
N ASP A 189 9.71 2.39 3.39
CA ASP A 189 10.16 3.72 3.82
C ASP A 189 10.56 4.57 2.61
N ILE A 190 9.86 5.67 2.40
CA ILE A 190 10.12 6.62 1.32
C ILE A 190 10.97 7.81 1.74
N SER A 191 11.39 7.88 3.01
CA SER A 191 12.20 8.99 3.52
C SER A 191 13.47 9.26 2.68
N PRO A 192 14.23 8.24 2.23
CA PRO A 192 15.40 8.45 1.38
C PRO A 192 15.04 9.03 0.00
N ILE A 193 13.88 8.63 -0.55
CA ILE A 193 13.41 9.10 -1.86
C ILE A 193 13.04 10.58 -1.77
N ILE A 194 12.29 10.96 -0.73
CA ILE A 194 11.90 12.36 -0.49
C ILE A 194 13.13 13.22 -0.24
N ALA A 195 14.07 12.75 0.56
CA ALA A 195 15.32 13.45 0.83
C ALA A 195 16.12 13.70 -0.46
N ASN A 196 16.26 12.68 -1.30
CA ASN A 196 16.92 12.81 -2.60
C ASN A 196 16.19 13.80 -3.53
N TYR A 197 14.85 13.81 -3.52
CA TYR A 197 14.06 14.78 -4.26
C TYR A 197 14.32 16.21 -3.77
N ILE A 198 14.31 16.46 -2.46
CA ILE A 198 14.61 17.76 -1.87
C ILE A 198 15.98 18.25 -2.33
N LEU A 199 17.00 17.39 -2.27
CA LEU A 199 18.38 17.75 -2.63
C LEU A 199 18.56 18.04 -4.13
N ARG A 200 17.82 17.35 -5.00
CA ARG A 200 18.00 17.43 -6.47
C ARG A 200 17.04 18.37 -7.17
N SER A 201 15.91 18.70 -6.57
CA SER A 201 14.85 19.50 -7.22
C SER A 201 15.21 20.95 -7.45
N GLY A 202 16.23 21.47 -6.77
CA GLY A 202 16.59 22.90 -6.76
C GLY A 202 15.56 23.79 -6.04
N LEU A 203 14.53 23.20 -5.42
CA LEU A 203 13.49 23.92 -4.67
C LEU A 203 14.03 24.56 -3.39
N VAL A 204 15.12 24.01 -2.87
CA VAL A 204 15.71 24.42 -1.61
C VAL A 204 17.16 24.87 -1.84
N ARG A 205 17.51 26.03 -1.32
CA ARG A 205 18.90 26.49 -1.28
C ARG A 205 19.65 25.75 -0.17
N LEU A 206 20.66 24.97 -0.56
CA LEU A 206 21.44 24.14 0.36
C LEU A 206 22.58 24.92 1.03
N TRP A 207 22.28 26.16 1.48
CA TRP A 207 23.25 27.03 2.14
C TRP A 207 23.54 26.49 3.54
N ASN A 208 24.83 26.45 3.91
CA ASN A 208 25.31 26.10 5.25
C ASN A 208 24.54 24.92 5.89
N TYR A 209 24.45 23.81 5.18
CA TYR A 209 23.73 22.60 5.63
C TYR A 209 22.29 22.86 6.06
N GLY A 210 21.61 23.76 5.34
CA GLY A 210 20.18 23.98 5.50
C GLY A 210 19.79 25.03 6.54
N GLU A 211 20.65 25.99 6.87
CA GLU A 211 20.38 27.05 7.84
C GLU A 211 19.06 27.83 7.60
N HIS A 212 18.62 27.93 6.35
CA HIS A 212 17.37 28.58 5.95
C HIS A 212 16.25 27.59 5.56
N VAL A 213 16.39 26.32 5.93
CA VAL A 213 15.42 25.28 5.64
C VAL A 213 14.68 24.89 6.91
N GLY A 214 13.36 24.79 6.84
CA GLY A 214 12.53 24.26 7.91
C GLY A 214 11.84 22.98 7.47
N PHE A 215 11.93 21.94 8.31
CA PHE A 215 11.13 20.73 8.20
C PHE A 215 9.98 20.85 9.18
N VAL A 216 8.76 20.62 8.72
CA VAL A 216 7.56 20.77 9.53
C VAL A 216 6.79 19.47 9.58
N ALA A 217 6.62 18.91 10.77
CA ALA A 217 5.71 17.82 11.01
C ALA A 217 4.31 18.37 11.35
N PRO A 218 3.26 17.97 10.61
CA PRO A 218 1.90 18.49 10.83
C PRO A 218 1.26 18.00 12.12
N ASP A 219 1.78 16.96 12.72
CA ASP A 219 1.38 16.43 14.04
C ASP A 219 2.47 15.50 14.61
N ASP A 220 2.30 15.06 15.85
CA ASP A 220 3.24 14.16 16.53
C ASP A 220 3.41 12.82 15.81
N GLY A 221 2.38 12.34 15.11
CA GLY A 221 2.43 11.10 14.35
C GLY A 221 3.36 11.15 13.13
N ALA A 222 3.56 12.34 12.57
CA ALA A 222 4.45 12.57 11.44
C ALA A 222 5.90 12.94 11.86
N ALA A 223 6.13 13.23 13.12
CA ALA A 223 7.41 13.77 13.60
C ALA A 223 8.60 12.87 13.27
N GLU A 224 8.49 11.57 13.55
CA GLU A 224 9.54 10.59 13.26
C GLU A 224 9.87 10.50 11.78
N PHE A 225 8.84 10.49 10.92
CA PHE A 225 9.03 10.47 9.47
C PHE A 225 9.75 11.70 8.95
N VAL A 226 9.30 12.89 9.38
CA VAL A 226 9.92 14.16 8.99
C VAL A 226 11.36 14.25 9.47
N GLN A 227 11.63 13.76 10.68
CA GLN A 227 12.99 13.67 11.21
C GLN A 227 13.86 12.77 10.35
N ARG A 228 13.39 11.57 9.96
CA ARG A 228 14.14 10.67 9.07
C ARG A 228 14.42 11.33 7.71
N VAL A 229 13.44 12.00 7.12
CA VAL A 229 13.67 12.76 5.87
C VAL A 229 14.78 13.77 6.05
N ARG A 230 14.74 14.56 7.12
CA ARG A 230 15.78 15.53 7.46
C ARG A 230 17.17 14.88 7.60
N GLU A 231 17.27 13.77 8.29
CA GLU A 231 18.51 13.00 8.47
C GLU A 231 19.09 12.55 7.14
N PHE A 232 18.26 11.97 6.25
CA PHE A 232 18.68 11.55 4.92
C PHE A 232 19.12 12.70 4.01
N THR A 233 18.66 13.94 4.26
CA THR A 233 19.14 15.11 3.50
C THR A 233 20.51 15.56 3.93
N GLY A 234 20.98 15.23 5.15
CA GLY A 234 22.20 15.76 5.72
C GLY A 234 22.15 17.27 6.07
N LEU A 235 20.96 17.89 6.02
CA LEU A 235 20.78 19.32 6.32
C LEU A 235 20.72 19.56 7.84
N HIS A 236 21.84 19.37 8.53
CA HIS A 236 21.92 19.35 9.99
C HIS A 236 21.58 20.70 10.65
N ASN A 237 21.77 21.83 9.95
CA ASN A 237 21.46 23.17 10.46
C ASN A 237 20.01 23.59 10.19
N SER A 238 19.20 22.73 9.57
CA SER A 238 17.79 22.98 9.32
C SER A 238 16.96 22.94 10.60
N ALA A 239 15.92 23.76 10.68
CA ALA A 239 14.96 23.70 11.77
C ALA A 239 14.06 22.45 11.63
N LEU A 240 13.62 21.89 12.75
CA LEU A 240 12.57 20.88 12.81
C LEU A 240 11.49 21.37 13.77
N VAL A 241 10.26 21.48 13.25
CA VAL A 241 9.10 21.95 14.00
C VAL A 241 8.00 20.91 13.93
N THR A 242 7.36 20.63 15.07
CA THR A 242 6.20 19.73 15.13
C THR A 242 5.01 20.49 15.68
N PHE A 243 3.89 20.44 14.94
CA PHE A 243 2.63 21.00 15.43
C PHE A 243 1.93 20.00 16.35
N LYS A 244 1.33 20.53 17.43
CA LYS A 244 0.46 19.73 18.30
C LYS A 244 -0.96 19.75 17.77
N LYS A 245 -1.50 18.56 17.54
CA LYS A 245 -2.85 18.37 17.01
C LYS A 245 -3.83 18.12 18.14
N LYS A 246 -4.80 19.03 18.35
CA LYS A 246 -5.90 18.86 19.29
C LYS A 246 -7.21 18.65 18.53
N ARG A 247 -7.80 17.48 18.64
CA ARG A 247 -9.13 17.21 18.06
C ARG A 247 -10.21 17.84 18.95
N ILE A 248 -11.01 18.77 18.40
CA ILE A 248 -12.12 19.44 19.08
C ILE A 248 -13.45 18.75 18.69
N GLY A 249 -13.51 18.08 17.54
CA GLY A 249 -14.70 17.36 17.06
C GLY A 249 -14.35 16.30 16.01
N GLN A 250 -15.36 15.65 15.43
CA GLN A 250 -15.13 14.63 14.40
C GLN A 250 -14.47 15.17 13.12
N ARG A 251 -14.64 16.47 12.83
CA ARG A 251 -14.13 17.13 11.61
C ARG A 251 -13.28 18.36 11.88
N GLU A 252 -13.14 18.77 13.14
CA GLU A 252 -12.39 19.97 13.50
C GLU A 252 -11.11 19.63 14.25
N VAL A 253 -10.04 20.27 13.82
CA VAL A 253 -8.70 20.10 14.36
C VAL A 253 -8.07 21.47 14.57
N ASN A 254 -7.60 21.75 15.79
CA ASN A 254 -6.71 22.88 16.06
C ASN A 254 -5.26 22.40 16.01
N LEU A 255 -4.41 23.23 15.40
CA LEU A 255 -2.96 23.05 15.37
C LEU A 255 -2.34 24.14 16.24
N ASP A 256 -1.60 23.73 17.25
CA ASP A 256 -0.78 24.63 18.10
C ASP A 256 0.70 24.37 17.80
N LEU A 257 1.53 25.43 17.90
CA LEU A 257 2.99 25.35 17.77
C LEU A 257 3.62 24.79 19.04
#